data_ef820247d046b68f5071b141f822bec5
#
_entry.id   ef820247d046b68f5071b141f822bec5
#
_cell.length_a   1.000
_cell.length_b   1.000
_cell.length_c   1.000
_cell.angle_alpha   90.00
_cell.angle_beta   90.00
_cell.angle_gamma   90.00
#
_symmetry.space_group_name_H-M   'P 1'
#
loop_
_entity.id
_entity.type
_entity.pdbx_description
1 polymer ?
#
loop_
_entity_poly.entity_id
_entity_poly.type
_entity_poly.pdbx_seq_one_letter_code
_entity_poly.pdbx_strand_id
1 'polypeptide(L)'
;MPNISKKLSSFSKQEVAELFNKAKRVLKKHPGLDILCAPTAQDFGRILIITSRKVGKASKRNLIRRRLKAIFYEEKLYEKGLDCIVIVKKEGINLPFKELKGILRYVVKKTP
;
A
#
# COMPACT_ATOMS: atom_id res chain seq x y z
N MET A 1 -14.23 20.04 0.97
CA MET A 1 -12.96 19.46 0.48
C MET A 1 -13.22 18.12 -0.19
N PRO A 2 -12.61 17.89 -1.35
CA PRO A 2 -12.71 16.55 -1.91
C PRO A 2 -12.09 15.56 -0.94
N ASN A 3 -12.75 14.44 -0.76
CA ASN A 3 -12.25 13.41 0.15
C ASN A 3 -11.12 12.65 -0.53
N ILE A 4 -9.89 13.17 -0.38
CA ILE A 4 -8.72 12.60 -1.04
C ILE A 4 -8.48 11.14 -0.61
N SER A 5 -8.92 10.77 0.60
CA SER A 5 -8.71 9.40 1.09
C SER A 5 -9.34 8.35 0.18
N LYS A 6 -10.47 8.65 -0.45
CA LYS A 6 -11.09 7.73 -1.42
C LYS A 6 -10.29 7.62 -2.70
N LYS A 7 -9.65 8.70 -3.12
CA LYS A 7 -8.85 8.71 -4.35
C LYS A 7 -7.51 7.99 -4.17
N LEU A 8 -7.01 7.90 -2.95
CA LEU A 8 -5.71 7.29 -2.66
C LEU A 8 -5.66 5.79 -2.92
N SER A 9 -6.82 5.13 -3.04
CA SER A 9 -6.86 3.69 -3.29
C SER A 9 -7.75 3.32 -4.48
N SER A 10 -8.05 4.28 -5.34
CA SER A 10 -8.92 4.06 -6.50
C SER A 10 -8.08 3.82 -7.76
N PHE A 11 -8.20 2.62 -8.32
CA PHE A 11 -7.48 2.20 -9.53
C PHE A 11 -8.41 1.53 -10.51
N SER A 12 -8.27 1.85 -11.80
CA SER A 12 -8.91 1.08 -12.86
C SER A 12 -8.08 -0.18 -13.13
N LYS A 13 -8.66 -1.15 -13.84
CA LYS A 13 -7.93 -2.37 -14.22
C LYS A 13 -6.69 -2.05 -15.03
N GLN A 14 -6.78 -1.09 -15.94
CA GLN A 14 -5.65 -0.67 -16.76
C GLN A 14 -4.56 -0.04 -15.90
N GLU A 15 -4.94 0.81 -14.95
CA GLU A 15 -3.98 1.44 -14.06
C GLU A 15 -3.24 0.42 -13.19
N VAL A 16 -3.95 -0.62 -12.73
CA VAL A 16 -3.33 -1.71 -11.96
C VAL A 16 -2.27 -2.42 -12.80
N ALA A 17 -2.61 -2.78 -14.05
CA ALA A 17 -1.66 -3.46 -14.94
C ALA A 17 -0.43 -2.59 -15.22
N GLU A 18 -0.64 -1.31 -15.50
CA GLU A 18 0.45 -0.38 -15.75
C GLU A 18 1.36 -0.22 -14.53
N LEU A 19 0.76 -0.14 -13.35
CA LEU A 19 1.51 0.01 -12.11
C LEU A 19 2.39 -1.21 -11.86
N PHE A 20 1.87 -2.43 -12.05
CA PHE A 20 2.67 -3.64 -11.89
C PHE A 20 3.84 -3.68 -12.87
N ASN A 21 3.67 -3.17 -14.08
CA ASN A 21 4.75 -3.13 -15.06
C ASN A 21 5.88 -2.16 -14.68
N LYS A 22 5.53 -1.05 -14.02
CA LYS A 22 6.50 -0.02 -13.65
C LYS A 22 7.11 -0.22 -12.29
N ALA A 23 6.36 -0.82 -11.36
CA ALA A 23 6.75 -0.88 -9.95
C ALA A 23 7.94 -1.79 -9.72
N LYS A 24 8.84 -1.33 -8.86
CA LYS A 24 10.00 -2.11 -8.41
C LYS A 24 9.79 -2.53 -6.97
N ARG A 25 10.17 -3.75 -6.66
CA ARG A 25 10.04 -4.29 -5.32
C ARG A 25 11.04 -3.63 -4.38
N VAL A 26 10.52 -2.96 -3.36
CA VAL A 26 11.33 -2.25 -2.37
C VAL A 26 11.49 -3.08 -1.11
N LEU A 27 10.42 -3.77 -0.68
CA LEU A 27 10.46 -4.66 0.48
C LEU A 27 10.36 -6.10 -0.03
N LYS A 28 11.44 -6.87 0.06
CA LYS A 28 11.55 -8.17 -0.60
C LYS A 28 11.45 -9.38 0.32
N LYS A 29 12.02 -9.29 1.51
CA LYS A 29 12.19 -10.47 2.37
C LYS A 29 11.36 -10.44 3.65
N HIS A 30 10.41 -9.53 3.73
CA HIS A 30 9.54 -9.47 4.89
C HIS A 30 8.54 -10.62 4.85
N PRO A 31 8.36 -11.38 5.94
CA PRO A 31 7.47 -12.53 5.93
C PRO A 31 5.99 -12.16 5.80
N GLY A 32 5.62 -10.94 6.15
CA GLY A 32 4.21 -10.52 6.15
C GLY A 32 3.80 -9.66 4.98
N LEU A 33 4.70 -8.94 4.35
CA LEU A 33 4.38 -7.99 3.29
C LEU A 33 5.41 -8.01 2.16
N ASP A 34 4.91 -7.84 0.93
CA ASP A 34 5.73 -7.43 -0.21
C ASP A 34 5.27 -6.04 -0.60
N ILE A 35 6.20 -5.12 -0.83
CA ILE A 35 5.86 -3.76 -1.23
C ILE A 35 6.64 -3.37 -2.48
N LEU A 36 5.91 -2.91 -3.49
CA LEU A 36 6.47 -2.42 -4.74
C LEU A 36 6.08 -0.96 -4.90
N CYS A 37 6.97 -0.16 -5.45
CA CYS A 37 6.73 1.26 -5.65
C CYS A 37 7.12 1.71 -7.05
N ALA A 38 6.44 2.74 -7.54
CA ALA A 38 6.75 3.40 -8.79
C ALA A 38 6.46 4.90 -8.64
N PRO A 39 7.16 5.76 -9.39
CA PRO A 39 6.79 7.17 -9.42
C PRO A 39 5.35 7.33 -9.88
N THR A 40 4.59 8.20 -9.22
CA THR A 40 3.22 8.45 -9.64
C THR A 40 3.17 9.31 -10.89
N ALA A 41 2.19 9.07 -11.74
CA ALA A 41 1.92 9.90 -12.91
C ALA A 41 0.90 11.00 -12.60
N GLN A 42 0.45 11.10 -11.35
CA GLN A 42 -0.57 12.05 -10.92
C GLN A 42 -0.02 13.03 -9.89
N ASP A 43 -0.88 13.93 -9.44
CA ASP A 43 -0.50 14.95 -8.46
C ASP A 43 -0.22 14.38 -7.07
N PHE A 44 -0.70 13.17 -6.81
CA PHE A 44 -0.52 12.50 -5.53
C PHE A 44 -0.32 11.01 -5.75
N GLY A 45 0.42 10.39 -4.83
CA GLY A 45 0.62 8.94 -4.85
C GLY A 45 -0.61 8.19 -4.36
N ARG A 46 -0.74 6.94 -4.78
CA ARG A 46 -1.85 6.08 -4.39
C ARG A 46 -1.34 4.76 -3.83
N ILE A 47 -2.17 4.09 -3.05
CA ILE A 47 -1.84 2.79 -2.48
C ILE A 47 -2.80 1.72 -3.01
N LEU A 48 -2.23 0.65 -3.56
CA LEU A 48 -2.98 -0.53 -4.01
C LEU A 48 -2.69 -1.65 -3.02
N ILE A 49 -3.72 -2.16 -2.37
CA ILE A 49 -3.58 -3.21 -1.35
C ILE A 49 -4.16 -4.50 -1.88
N ILE A 50 -3.34 -5.54 -1.91
CA ILE A 50 -3.74 -6.86 -2.41
C ILE A 50 -3.78 -7.83 -1.25
N THR A 51 -4.95 -8.40 -0.99
CA THR A 51 -5.15 -9.42 0.02
C THR A 51 -5.95 -10.56 -0.61
N SER A 52 -5.39 -11.76 -0.68
CA SER A 52 -6.13 -12.91 -1.18
C SER A 52 -6.99 -13.51 -0.06
N ARG A 53 -7.99 -14.29 -0.45
CA ARG A 53 -8.85 -14.99 0.52
C ARG A 53 -8.06 -15.96 1.39
N LYS A 54 -6.93 -16.43 0.89
CA LYS A 54 -6.08 -17.41 1.59
C LYS A 54 -5.33 -16.84 2.78
N VAL A 55 -5.20 -15.50 2.88
CA VAL A 55 -4.41 -14.92 3.97
C VAL A 55 -5.20 -14.75 5.27
N GLY A 56 -6.52 -14.86 5.24
CA GLY A 56 -7.31 -14.75 6.45
C GLY A 56 -8.79 -14.45 6.18
N LYS A 57 -9.53 -14.31 7.28
CA LYS A 57 -10.96 -14.00 7.23
C LYS A 57 -11.22 -12.61 6.64
N ALA A 58 -12.41 -12.43 6.08
CA ALA A 58 -12.80 -11.16 5.48
C ALA A 58 -12.68 -9.99 6.44
N SER A 59 -13.07 -10.18 7.72
CA SER A 59 -12.96 -9.13 8.73
C SER A 59 -11.52 -8.68 8.96
N LYS A 60 -10.58 -9.63 9.00
CA LYS A 60 -9.16 -9.30 9.17
C LYS A 60 -8.56 -8.65 7.93
N ARG A 61 -8.96 -9.12 6.74
CA ARG A 61 -8.51 -8.51 5.48
C ARG A 61 -8.99 -7.07 5.38
N ASN A 62 -10.24 -6.81 5.76
CA ASN A 62 -10.79 -5.45 5.75
C ASN A 62 -10.10 -4.56 6.78
N LEU A 63 -9.76 -5.11 7.94
CA LEU A 63 -9.07 -4.36 8.98
C LEU A 63 -7.68 -3.90 8.52
N ILE A 64 -6.89 -4.80 7.94
CA ILE A 64 -5.55 -4.42 7.48
C ILE A 64 -5.61 -3.43 6.32
N ARG A 65 -6.60 -3.56 5.43
CA ARG A 65 -6.80 -2.56 4.37
C ARG A 65 -7.07 -1.19 4.94
N ARG A 66 -7.97 -1.10 5.92
CA ARG A 66 -8.29 0.19 6.57
C ARG A 66 -7.07 0.79 7.26
N ARG A 67 -6.29 -0.05 7.95
CA ARG A 67 -5.08 0.41 8.63
C ARG A 67 -4.04 0.94 7.65
N LEU A 68 -3.79 0.24 6.57
CA LEU A 68 -2.83 0.67 5.56
C LEU A 68 -3.26 1.97 4.87
N LYS A 69 -4.53 2.09 4.55
CA LYS A 69 -5.07 3.33 3.97
C LYS A 69 -4.97 4.49 4.93
N ALA A 70 -5.29 4.26 6.21
CA ALA A 70 -5.21 5.29 7.24
C ALA A 70 -3.78 5.79 7.41
N ILE A 71 -2.80 4.88 7.45
CA ILE A 71 -1.39 5.24 7.56
C ILE A 71 -0.96 6.08 6.35
N PHE A 72 -1.30 5.64 5.16
CA PHE A 72 -0.92 6.33 3.93
C PHE A 72 -1.47 7.76 3.90
N TYR A 73 -2.70 7.92 4.38
CA TYR A 73 -3.35 9.24 4.45
C TYR A 73 -2.80 10.09 5.60
N GLU A 74 -2.77 9.54 6.82
CA GLU A 74 -2.40 10.29 8.02
C GLU A 74 -0.94 10.73 8.02
N GLU A 75 -0.05 9.88 7.53
CA GLU A 75 1.38 10.19 7.43
C GLU A 75 1.71 10.96 6.15
N LYS A 76 0.70 11.34 5.38
CA LYS A 76 0.84 12.10 4.14
C LYS A 76 1.81 11.46 3.14
N LEU A 77 1.83 10.14 3.11
CA LEU A 77 2.72 9.41 2.21
C LEU A 77 2.35 9.64 0.74
N TYR A 78 1.09 10.02 0.49
CA TYR A 78 0.64 10.37 -0.84
C TYR A 78 1.33 11.63 -1.41
N GLU A 79 1.97 12.42 -0.56
CA GLU A 79 2.70 13.62 -0.99
C GLU A 79 4.12 13.30 -1.49
N LYS A 80 4.57 12.06 -1.35
CA LYS A 80 5.94 11.67 -1.70
C LYS A 80 6.14 11.32 -3.16
N GLY A 81 5.10 11.41 -3.97
CA GLY A 81 5.21 11.18 -5.41
C GLY A 81 5.34 9.72 -5.83
N LEU A 82 4.91 8.79 -4.99
CA LEU A 82 5.02 7.36 -5.25
C LEU A 82 3.66 6.67 -5.20
N ASP A 83 3.44 5.78 -6.16
CA ASP A 83 2.37 4.79 -6.09
C ASP A 83 2.93 3.53 -5.45
N CYS A 84 2.22 2.98 -4.47
CA CYS A 84 2.67 1.81 -3.73
C CYS A 84 1.72 0.63 -3.93
N ILE A 85 2.29 -0.56 -4.11
CA ILE A 85 1.54 -1.82 -4.11
C ILE A 85 1.94 -2.57 -2.85
N VAL A 86 0.98 -2.86 -1.98
CA VAL A 86 1.21 -3.64 -0.76
C VAL A 86 0.51 -4.99 -0.92
N ILE A 87 1.31 -6.06 -0.99
CA ILE A 87 0.78 -7.41 -1.07
C ILE A 87 0.87 -8.03 0.32
N VAL A 88 -0.30 -8.32 0.90
CA VAL A 88 -0.38 -8.86 2.26
C VAL A 88 -0.27 -10.37 2.21
N LYS A 89 0.71 -10.91 2.91
CA LYS A 89 0.91 -12.34 3.03
C LYS A 89 0.22 -12.85 4.30
N LYS A 90 0.15 -14.17 4.46
CA LYS A 90 -0.52 -14.80 5.59
C LYS A 90 -0.02 -14.28 6.95
N GLU A 91 1.29 -14.16 7.10
CA GLU A 91 1.90 -13.69 8.34
C GLU A 91 1.67 -12.20 8.57
N GLY A 92 1.34 -11.45 7.52
CA GLY A 92 1.13 -10.01 7.62
C GLY A 92 -0.25 -9.59 8.08
N ILE A 93 -1.23 -10.50 8.02
CA ILE A 93 -2.63 -10.16 8.29
C ILE A 93 -2.86 -9.65 9.71
N ASN A 94 -2.01 -10.06 10.65
CA ASN A 94 -2.12 -9.70 12.06
C ASN A 94 -1.09 -8.67 12.51
N LEU A 95 -0.36 -8.03 11.59
CA LEU A 95 0.62 -7.03 11.96
C LEU A 95 -0.04 -5.85 12.68
N PRO A 96 0.52 -5.42 13.83
CA PRO A 96 -0.01 -4.26 14.54
C PRO A 96 0.10 -2.98 13.73
N PHE A 97 -0.79 -2.04 14.00
CA PHE A 97 -0.80 -0.74 13.33
C PHE A 97 0.56 -0.05 13.38
N LYS A 98 1.21 -0.08 14.53
CA LYS A 98 2.51 0.54 14.73
C LYS A 98 3.60 -0.05 13.82
N GLU A 99 3.60 -1.38 13.64
CA GLU A 99 4.55 -2.03 12.73
C GLU A 99 4.26 -1.69 11.28
N LEU A 100 3.00 -1.72 10.87
CA LEU A 100 2.60 -1.33 9.53
C LEU A 100 3.05 0.09 9.21
N LYS A 101 2.87 1.00 10.16
CA LYS A 101 3.26 2.39 10.02
C LYS A 101 4.77 2.53 9.82
N GLY A 102 5.55 1.83 10.62
CA GLY A 102 7.01 1.84 10.50
C GLY A 102 7.48 1.30 9.16
N ILE A 103 6.88 0.20 8.70
CA ILE A 103 7.22 -0.41 7.43
C ILE A 103 6.94 0.53 6.25
N LEU A 104 5.74 1.11 6.22
CA LEU A 104 5.37 2.02 5.12
C LEU A 104 6.25 3.27 5.10
N ARG A 105 6.52 3.85 6.25
CA ARG A 105 7.40 5.01 6.33
C ARG A 105 8.81 4.68 5.83
N TYR A 106 9.34 3.54 6.23
CA TYR A 106 10.65 3.07 5.79
C TYR A 106 10.71 2.90 4.27
N VAL A 107 9.71 2.22 3.70
CA VAL A 107 9.65 1.94 2.27
C VAL A 107 9.59 3.23 1.45
N VAL A 108 8.73 4.15 1.83
CA VAL A 108 8.57 5.41 1.10
C VAL A 108 9.82 6.26 1.21
N LYS A 109 10.46 6.28 2.37
CA LYS A 109 11.71 7.03 2.57
C LYS A 109 12.86 6.46 1.76
N LYS A 110 12.93 5.13 1.64
CA LYS A 110 14.02 4.44 0.95
C LYS A 110 13.91 4.54 -0.58
N THR A 111 12.70 4.68 -1.09
CA THR A 111 12.49 4.75 -2.54
C THR A 111 12.93 6.11 -3.07
N PRO A 112 13.85 6.16 -4.05
CA PRO A 112 14.32 7.45 -4.59
C PRO A 112 13.26 8.22 -5.35
#